data_a84699192059c8df763939805128d772
#
_entry.id   a84699192059c8df763939805128d772
#
_cell.length_a   1.000
_cell.length_b   1.000
_cell.length_c   1.000
_cell.angle_alpha   90.00
_cell.angle_beta   90.00
_cell.angle_gamma   90.00
#
_symmetry.space_group_name_H-M   'P 1'
#
loop_
_entity.id
_entity.type
_entity.pdbx_description
1 polymer ?
#
loop_
_entity_poly.entity_id
_entity_poly.type
_entity_poly.pdbx_seq_one_letter_code
_entity_poly.pdbx_strand_id
1 'polypeptide(L)'
;MSSAFDLTVFGRAGLPSPEFAEYCARAEAVFPARDGGTYPIVNTNRLLTGADGVVPYRGLIGVKNGYTSHAGNTLVAAARRDGRTLVATVMNPRSDDGHAVYEEARALLDWGFEAADRLDPVGSLDALRSAPPGGPQADAVTVPASREDDPDDRPVWWTVTGAGLLGGAGVAVYLRLRWGPVPKD
;
A
#
# COMPACT_ATOMS: atom_id res chain seq x y z
N MET A 1 12.98 -9.78 -3.44
CA MET A 1 12.23 -10.36 -2.31
C MET A 1 12.44 -9.48 -1.10
N SER A 2 11.45 -9.29 -0.25
CA SER A 2 11.52 -8.51 0.99
C SER A 2 10.95 -9.34 2.14
N SER A 3 11.28 -8.99 3.37
CA SER A 3 10.76 -9.61 4.59
C SER A 3 9.90 -8.65 5.38
N ALA A 4 9.12 -9.15 6.35
CA ALA A 4 8.38 -8.31 7.29
C ALA A 4 9.33 -7.40 8.08
N PHE A 5 10.53 -7.86 8.41
CA PHE A 5 11.56 -7.05 9.06
C PHE A 5 11.97 -5.87 8.17
N ASP A 6 12.31 -6.10 6.89
CA ASP A 6 12.72 -5.04 5.96
C ASP A 6 11.64 -3.96 5.80
N LEU A 7 10.39 -4.39 5.67
CA LEU A 7 9.24 -3.48 5.56
C LEU A 7 9.01 -2.69 6.85
N THR A 8 9.26 -3.30 8.02
CA THR A 8 9.18 -2.61 9.31
C THR A 8 10.27 -1.54 9.43
N VAL A 9 11.51 -1.87 9.04
CA VAL A 9 12.63 -0.91 9.00
C VAL A 9 12.31 0.26 8.07
N PHE A 10 11.79 -0.04 6.89
CA PHE A 10 11.39 0.97 5.90
C PHE A 10 10.27 1.88 6.43
N GLY A 11 9.20 1.28 6.97
CA GLY A 11 8.08 2.03 7.55
C GLY A 11 8.53 2.94 8.70
N ARG A 12 9.38 2.40 9.61
CA ARG A 12 9.95 3.19 10.71
C ARG A 12 10.80 4.35 10.21
N ALA A 13 11.54 4.17 9.13
CA ALA A 13 12.42 5.23 8.60
C ALA A 13 11.64 6.44 8.07
N GLY A 14 10.44 6.24 7.53
CA GLY A 14 9.58 7.32 7.04
C GLY A 14 8.85 8.10 8.15
N LEU A 15 8.48 7.44 9.25
CA LEU A 15 7.64 8.03 10.31
C LEU A 15 8.20 9.30 10.98
N PRO A 16 9.52 9.55 11.08
CA PRO A 16 10.05 10.81 11.59
C PRO A 16 9.76 12.03 10.70
N SER A 17 9.42 11.84 9.39
CA SER A 17 8.95 12.94 8.55
C SER A 17 7.49 13.24 8.89
N PRO A 18 7.17 14.48 9.31
CA PRO A 18 5.80 14.89 9.61
C PRO A 18 4.88 14.76 8.39
N GLU A 19 5.36 15.13 7.20
CA GLU A 19 4.61 15.08 5.96
C GLU A 19 4.26 13.63 5.59
N PHE A 20 5.23 12.71 5.72
CA PHE A 20 4.99 11.29 5.47
C PHE A 20 3.93 10.75 6.43
N ALA A 21 4.04 11.03 7.73
CA ALA A 21 3.07 10.57 8.72
C ALA A 21 1.68 11.17 8.46
N GLU A 22 1.60 12.46 8.11
CA GLU A 22 0.34 13.13 7.77
C GLU A 22 -0.33 12.48 6.55
N TYR A 23 0.41 12.28 5.45
CA TYR A 23 -0.15 11.65 4.25
C TYR A 23 -0.59 10.21 4.49
N CYS A 24 0.17 9.44 5.26
CA CYS A 24 -0.21 8.08 5.62
C CYS A 24 -1.49 8.03 6.48
N ALA A 25 -1.69 9.01 7.37
CA ALA A 25 -2.84 9.09 8.27
C ALA A 25 -4.09 9.71 7.63
N ARG A 26 -3.99 10.22 6.40
CA ARG A 26 -5.11 10.87 5.72
C ARG A 26 -6.09 9.83 5.21
N ALA A 27 -7.31 9.86 5.76
CA ALA A 27 -8.36 8.93 5.37
C ALA A 27 -8.93 9.23 3.98
N GLU A 28 -9.05 10.53 3.65
CA GLU A 28 -9.63 11.01 2.41
C GLU A 28 -8.88 12.24 1.89
N ALA A 29 -8.90 12.43 0.58
CA ALA A 29 -8.40 13.64 -0.05
C ALA A 29 -9.18 13.92 -1.34
N VAL A 30 -9.06 15.14 -1.84
CA VAL A 30 -9.64 15.55 -3.12
C VAL A 30 -8.51 15.78 -4.10
N PHE A 31 -8.62 15.19 -5.28
CA PHE A 31 -7.62 15.30 -6.32
C PHE A 31 -8.14 16.12 -7.50
N PRO A 32 -7.34 17.02 -8.11
CA PRO A 32 -7.75 17.79 -9.27
C PRO A 32 -7.88 16.89 -10.50
N ALA A 33 -8.97 17.04 -11.24
CA ALA A 33 -9.21 16.35 -12.50
C ALA A 33 -8.73 17.20 -13.70
N ARG A 34 -8.51 16.55 -14.84
CA ARG A 34 -8.00 17.23 -16.05
C ARG A 34 -8.96 18.23 -16.66
N ASP A 35 -10.25 18.06 -16.42
CA ASP A 35 -11.34 18.92 -16.90
C ASP A 35 -11.58 20.17 -16.01
N GLY A 36 -10.73 20.39 -15.01
CA GLY A 36 -10.86 21.46 -14.02
C GLY A 36 -11.79 21.12 -12.86
N GLY A 37 -12.40 19.92 -12.85
CA GLY A 37 -13.14 19.38 -11.73
C GLY A 37 -12.23 18.80 -10.65
N THR A 38 -12.84 18.02 -9.74
CA THR A 38 -12.14 17.29 -8.70
C THR A 38 -12.77 15.91 -8.50
N TYR A 39 -11.99 14.94 -7.99
CA TYR A 39 -12.54 13.66 -7.56
C TYR A 39 -11.99 13.26 -6.18
N PRO A 40 -12.83 12.63 -5.33
CA PRO A 40 -12.39 12.14 -4.04
C PRO A 40 -11.51 10.90 -4.20
N ILE A 41 -10.49 10.80 -3.38
CA ILE A 41 -9.70 9.60 -3.17
C ILE A 41 -9.80 9.18 -1.71
N VAL A 42 -9.91 7.87 -1.46
CA VAL A 42 -10.05 7.29 -0.13
C VAL A 42 -8.87 6.38 0.13
N ASN A 43 -8.33 6.46 1.34
CA ASN A 43 -7.27 5.57 1.77
C ASN A 43 -7.78 4.13 1.85
N THR A 44 -7.06 3.21 1.27
CA THR A 44 -7.44 1.79 1.22
C THR A 44 -7.10 1.02 2.50
N ASN A 45 -6.44 1.66 3.48
CA ASN A 45 -6.15 1.04 4.77
C ASN A 45 -7.41 0.99 5.64
N ARG A 46 -8.03 -0.17 5.75
CA ARG A 46 -9.28 -0.36 6.48
C ARG A 46 -9.17 -0.13 7.98
N LEU A 47 -7.98 -0.33 8.59
CA LEU A 47 -7.76 0.05 10.00
C LEU A 47 -7.82 1.56 10.21
N LEU A 48 -7.66 2.34 9.15
CA LEU A 48 -7.78 3.80 9.19
C LEU A 48 -9.20 4.25 8.87
N THR A 49 -9.79 3.70 7.81
CA THR A 49 -11.06 4.20 7.25
C THR A 49 -12.30 3.52 7.81
N GLY A 50 -12.18 2.31 8.34
CA GLY A 50 -13.33 1.50 8.76
C GLY A 50 -14.09 0.87 7.61
N ALA A 51 -13.56 0.89 6.39
CA ALA A 51 -14.21 0.31 5.22
C ALA A 51 -14.44 -1.20 5.41
N ASP A 52 -15.48 -1.71 4.74
CA ASP A 52 -15.88 -3.13 4.72
C ASP A 52 -16.08 -3.75 6.12
N GLY A 53 -16.53 -2.95 7.09
CA GLY A 53 -16.84 -3.41 8.44
C GLY A 53 -15.63 -3.60 9.36
N VAL A 54 -14.43 -3.25 8.92
CA VAL A 54 -13.24 -3.25 9.78
C VAL A 54 -13.33 -2.09 10.78
N VAL A 55 -13.28 -2.37 12.07
CA VAL A 55 -13.30 -1.33 13.09
C VAL A 55 -12.01 -0.50 13.00
N PRO A 56 -12.07 0.83 12.91
CA PRO A 56 -10.87 1.69 12.91
C PRO A 56 -9.99 1.43 14.13
N TYR A 57 -8.68 1.52 13.94
CA TYR A 57 -7.72 1.32 15.02
C TYR A 57 -7.29 2.65 15.64
N ARG A 58 -7.52 2.79 16.95
CA ARG A 58 -7.21 4.03 17.69
C ARG A 58 -5.73 4.38 17.59
N GLY A 59 -5.44 5.60 17.14
CA GLY A 59 -4.08 6.13 17.03
C GLY A 59 -3.32 5.65 15.80
N LEU A 60 -4.02 5.01 14.83
CA LEU A 60 -3.38 4.59 13.58
C LEU A 60 -2.84 5.79 12.80
N ILE A 61 -1.58 5.67 12.35
CA ILE A 61 -0.91 6.62 11.47
C ILE A 61 -0.91 6.13 10.00
N GLY A 62 -0.98 4.84 9.78
CA GLY A 62 -0.87 4.20 8.46
C GLY A 62 -0.05 2.93 8.62
N VAL A 63 0.77 2.45 7.68
CA VAL A 63 1.56 3.17 6.65
C VAL A 63 1.09 2.76 5.25
N LYS A 64 1.15 1.45 4.90
CA LYS A 64 0.87 0.93 3.56
C LYS A 64 0.28 -0.46 3.62
N ASN A 65 -0.80 -0.67 2.88
CA ASN A 65 -1.35 -1.99 2.59
C ASN A 65 -1.17 -2.33 1.11
N GLY A 66 -1.17 -3.60 0.77
CA GLY A 66 -1.05 -4.07 -0.60
C GLY A 66 -1.52 -5.51 -0.77
N TYR A 67 -1.80 -5.86 -2.01
CA TYR A 67 -2.13 -7.22 -2.42
C TYR A 67 -1.49 -7.53 -3.77
N THR A 68 -0.90 -8.70 -3.86
CA THR A 68 -0.52 -9.30 -5.15
C THR A 68 -0.78 -10.80 -5.10
N SER A 69 -0.99 -11.43 -6.26
CA SER A 69 -1.25 -12.88 -6.34
C SER A 69 -0.09 -13.74 -5.80
N HIS A 70 1.13 -13.21 -5.80
CA HIS A 70 2.31 -13.94 -5.30
C HIS A 70 2.62 -13.66 -3.83
N ALA A 71 2.38 -12.44 -3.35
CA ALA A 71 2.72 -12.05 -1.98
C ALA A 71 1.52 -12.08 -1.03
N GLY A 72 0.30 -12.33 -1.54
CA GLY A 72 -0.92 -12.22 -0.75
C GLY A 72 -1.18 -10.81 -0.23
N ASN A 73 -1.96 -10.71 0.83
CA ASN A 73 -2.22 -9.46 1.53
C ASN A 73 -1.01 -9.07 2.39
N THR A 74 -0.63 -7.81 2.34
CA THR A 74 0.46 -7.24 3.13
C THR A 74 0.01 -5.94 3.77
N LEU A 75 0.48 -5.67 5.00
CA LEU A 75 0.18 -4.45 5.73
C LEU A 75 1.37 -4.05 6.60
N VAL A 76 1.84 -2.82 6.43
CA VAL A 76 2.69 -2.13 7.41
C VAL A 76 1.78 -1.17 8.16
N ALA A 77 1.49 -1.45 9.42
CA ALA A 77 0.65 -0.65 10.28
C ALA A 77 1.50 0.06 11.33
N ALA A 78 1.30 1.36 11.49
CA ALA A 78 1.90 2.15 12.56
C ALA A 78 0.82 2.83 13.38
N ALA A 79 0.95 2.78 14.70
CA ALA A 79 0.04 3.45 15.61
C ALA A 79 0.78 4.15 16.74
N ARG A 80 0.20 5.26 17.22
CA ARG A 80 0.74 6.03 18.33
C ARG A 80 -0.27 6.10 19.48
N ARG A 81 0.18 5.72 20.68
CA ARG A 81 -0.57 5.84 21.92
C ARG A 81 0.37 6.29 23.03
N ASP A 82 -0.03 7.23 23.84
CA ASP A 82 0.67 7.69 25.04
C ASP A 82 2.16 8.01 24.81
N GLY A 83 2.45 8.69 23.69
CA GLY A 83 3.80 9.08 23.28
C GLY A 83 4.63 7.95 22.64
N ARG A 84 4.17 6.69 22.68
CA ARG A 84 4.85 5.55 22.05
C ARG A 84 4.31 5.30 20.64
N THR A 85 5.21 5.05 19.69
CA THR A 85 4.84 4.62 18.34
C THR A 85 5.30 3.19 18.12
N LEU A 86 4.39 2.33 17.69
CA LEU A 86 4.68 0.95 17.29
C LEU A 86 4.45 0.77 15.80
N VAL A 87 5.22 -0.11 15.19
CA VAL A 87 5.06 -0.55 13.80
C VAL A 87 4.90 -2.07 13.79
N ALA A 88 3.84 -2.55 13.18
CA ALA A 88 3.60 -3.96 12.93
C ALA A 88 3.56 -4.22 11.42
N THR A 89 4.20 -5.29 10.97
CA THR A 89 4.15 -5.73 9.57
C THR A 89 3.60 -7.14 9.50
N VAL A 90 2.52 -7.29 8.75
CA VAL A 90 1.87 -8.58 8.45
C VAL A 90 2.02 -8.85 6.97
N MET A 91 2.45 -10.04 6.62
CA MET A 91 2.60 -10.50 5.24
C MET A 91 1.96 -11.85 5.05
N ASN A 92 1.05 -11.95 4.10
CA ASN A 92 0.41 -13.19 3.67
C ASN A 92 -0.17 -14.00 4.85
N PRO A 93 -1.17 -13.46 5.58
CA PRO A 93 -1.81 -14.19 6.68
C PRO A 93 -2.35 -15.54 6.17
N ARG A 94 -2.43 -16.52 7.07
CA ARG A 94 -2.84 -17.89 6.70
C ARG A 94 -4.31 -18.01 6.33
N SER A 95 -5.14 -17.10 6.79
CA SER A 95 -6.54 -17.06 6.40
C SER A 95 -6.69 -16.37 5.03
N ASP A 96 -7.45 -16.99 4.13
CA ASP A 96 -7.80 -16.40 2.82
C ASP A 96 -8.81 -15.25 2.94
N ASP A 97 -9.27 -14.93 4.14
CA ASP A 97 -10.11 -13.77 4.40
C ASP A 97 -9.30 -12.49 4.17
N GLY A 98 -9.80 -11.64 3.29
CA GLY A 98 -9.19 -10.33 2.99
C GLY A 98 -9.09 -9.39 4.22
N HIS A 99 -9.72 -9.73 5.34
CA HIS A 99 -9.65 -9.00 6.61
C HIS A 99 -8.56 -9.49 7.55
N ALA A 100 -8.08 -10.71 7.38
CA ALA A 100 -7.10 -11.35 8.27
C ALA A 100 -5.85 -10.49 8.50
N VAL A 101 -5.36 -9.80 7.46
CA VAL A 101 -4.19 -8.91 7.58
C VAL A 101 -4.42 -7.75 8.54
N TYR A 102 -5.65 -7.25 8.63
CA TYR A 102 -6.03 -6.17 9.55
C TYR A 102 -6.23 -6.68 10.97
N GLU A 103 -6.80 -7.87 11.13
CA GLU A 103 -7.01 -8.51 12.43
C GLU A 103 -5.68 -8.90 13.08
N GLU A 104 -4.77 -9.52 12.33
CA GLU A 104 -3.42 -9.85 12.81
C GLU A 104 -2.62 -8.59 13.18
N ALA A 105 -2.67 -7.55 12.34
CA ALA A 105 -1.98 -6.29 12.64
C ALA A 105 -2.54 -5.62 13.91
N ARG A 106 -3.86 -5.65 14.10
CA ARG A 106 -4.52 -5.18 15.33
C ARG A 106 -4.01 -5.93 16.55
N ALA A 107 -4.03 -7.26 16.50
CA ALA A 107 -3.61 -8.11 17.60
C ALA A 107 -2.13 -7.87 17.96
N LEU A 108 -1.26 -7.73 16.95
CA LEU A 108 0.16 -7.41 17.16
C LEU A 108 0.37 -6.03 17.79
N LEU A 109 -0.37 -5.01 17.35
CA LEU A 109 -0.29 -3.67 17.91
C LEU A 109 -0.80 -3.63 19.36
N ASP A 110 -1.94 -4.29 19.64
CA ASP A 110 -2.49 -4.35 21.00
C ASP A 110 -1.55 -5.07 21.95
N TRP A 111 -1.04 -6.26 21.55
CA TRP A 111 -0.02 -6.97 22.30
C TRP A 111 1.24 -6.13 22.51
N GLY A 112 1.72 -5.42 21.47
CA GLY A 112 2.90 -4.58 21.55
C GLY A 112 2.74 -3.41 22.53
N PHE A 113 1.57 -2.75 22.56
CA PHE A 113 1.31 -1.68 23.53
C PHE A 113 1.23 -2.19 24.96
N GLU A 114 0.71 -3.41 25.18
CA GLU A 114 0.61 -4.01 26.49
C GLU A 114 1.96 -4.55 27.01
N ALA A 115 2.81 -5.07 26.11
CA ALA A 115 3.99 -5.83 26.48
C ALA A 115 5.30 -5.04 26.37
N ALA A 116 5.33 -3.91 25.66
CA ALA A 116 6.56 -3.21 25.27
C ALA A 116 7.52 -2.85 26.42
N ASP A 117 6.99 -2.60 27.62
CA ASP A 117 7.82 -2.27 28.79
C ASP A 117 8.42 -3.49 29.50
N ARG A 118 8.00 -4.70 29.07
CA ARG A 118 8.37 -5.97 29.72
C ARG A 118 9.17 -6.90 28.79
N LEU A 119 9.43 -6.44 27.55
CA LEU A 119 10.08 -7.26 26.54
C LEU A 119 11.51 -6.80 26.31
N ASP A 120 12.43 -7.75 26.23
CA ASP A 120 13.76 -7.52 25.71
C ASP A 120 13.75 -7.59 24.19
N PRO A 121 14.34 -6.60 23.49
CA PRO A 121 14.37 -6.61 22.03
C PRO A 121 15.27 -7.74 21.51
N VAL A 122 14.76 -8.49 20.51
CA VAL A 122 15.51 -9.56 19.83
C VAL A 122 16.37 -9.04 18.67
N GLY A 123 16.32 -7.73 18.39
CA GLY A 123 17.07 -7.08 17.31
C GLY A 123 16.85 -5.58 17.28
N SER A 124 17.51 -4.90 16.35
CA SER A 124 17.40 -3.45 16.13
C SER A 124 16.83 -3.16 14.76
N LEU A 125 15.97 -2.14 14.69
CA LEU A 125 15.45 -1.55 13.44
C LEU A 125 16.36 -0.43 12.90
N ASP A 126 17.56 -0.24 13.44
CA ASP A 126 18.50 0.81 13.03
C ASP A 126 19.38 0.39 11.83
N ALA A 127 19.04 -0.70 11.14
CA ALA A 127 19.81 -1.24 10.02
C ALA A 127 20.13 -0.19 8.93
N LEU A 128 19.22 0.76 8.69
CA LEU A 128 19.45 1.85 7.71
C LEU A 128 20.40 2.94 8.23
N ARG A 129 20.62 3.04 9.55
CA ARG A 129 21.59 3.98 10.15
C ARG A 129 23.00 3.43 10.18
N SER A 130 23.14 2.12 10.09
CA SER A 130 24.41 1.41 10.18
C SER A 130 25.05 1.14 8.82
N ALA A 131 24.45 1.55 7.71
CA ALA A 131 25.08 1.47 6.41
C ALA A 131 26.31 2.41 6.40
N PRO A 132 27.55 1.91 6.19
CA PRO A 132 28.72 2.77 6.12
C PRO A 132 28.54 3.76 4.98
N PRO A 133 28.98 5.03 5.13
CA PRO A 133 29.01 5.97 4.02
C PRO A 133 29.99 5.43 2.98
N GLY A 134 29.50 4.91 1.85
CA GLY A 134 30.34 4.35 0.79
C GLY A 134 29.88 3.02 0.20
N GLY A 135 28.70 2.50 0.57
CA GLY A 135 28.05 1.47 -0.25
C GLY A 135 27.81 1.98 -1.67
N PRO A 136 27.76 1.09 -2.70
CA PRO A 136 27.52 1.54 -4.06
C PRO A 136 26.27 2.40 -4.06
N GLN A 137 26.47 3.68 -4.27
CA GLN A 137 25.43 4.64 -4.51
C GLN A 137 24.76 4.11 -5.77
N ALA A 138 23.51 3.65 -5.66
CA ALA A 138 22.73 3.36 -6.86
C ALA A 138 22.77 4.64 -7.65
N ASP A 139 23.48 4.62 -8.77
CA ASP A 139 23.53 5.73 -9.69
C ASP A 139 22.09 6.18 -9.87
N ALA A 140 21.83 7.43 -9.56
CA ALA A 140 20.52 8.01 -9.76
C ALA A 140 20.17 7.68 -11.21
N VAL A 141 19.17 6.84 -11.42
CA VAL A 141 18.64 6.60 -12.76
C VAL A 141 18.14 7.96 -13.20
N THR A 142 19.00 8.65 -13.92
CA THR A 142 18.63 9.87 -14.62
C THR A 142 17.61 9.43 -15.65
N VAL A 143 16.32 9.59 -15.29
CA VAL A 143 15.26 9.46 -16.29
C VAL A 143 15.57 10.56 -17.29
N PRO A 144 15.96 10.24 -18.54
CA PRO A 144 16.25 11.26 -19.51
C PRO A 144 14.97 12.08 -19.68
N ALA A 145 15.08 13.39 -19.49
CA ALA A 145 14.02 14.31 -19.84
C ALA A 145 13.60 14.01 -21.28
N SER A 146 12.30 13.90 -21.48
CA SER A 146 11.68 13.59 -22.76
C SER A 146 12.37 14.36 -23.88
N ARG A 147 12.95 13.63 -24.86
CA ARG A 147 13.43 14.24 -26.07
C ARG A 147 12.27 14.97 -26.71
N GLU A 148 12.53 16.22 -27.09
CA GLU A 148 11.70 16.99 -28.01
C GLU A 148 11.46 16.20 -29.29
N ASP A 149 10.24 16.27 -29.75
CA ASP A 149 9.60 15.68 -30.92
C ASP A 149 10.53 15.33 -32.07
N ASP A 150 10.79 14.03 -32.26
CA ASP A 150 11.18 13.46 -33.57
C ASP A 150 9.86 13.07 -34.27
N PRO A 151 9.55 13.65 -35.45
CA PRO A 151 8.31 13.39 -36.17
C PRO A 151 8.13 11.96 -36.68
N ASP A 152 9.15 11.09 -36.55
CA ASP A 152 9.12 9.69 -37.00
C ASP A 152 8.89 8.69 -35.84
N ASP A 153 8.78 9.13 -34.58
CA ASP A 153 8.56 8.28 -33.45
C ASP A 153 7.04 8.01 -33.32
N ARG A 154 6.56 6.97 -33.98
CA ARG A 154 5.20 6.47 -33.83
C ARG A 154 5.05 5.95 -32.41
N PRO A 155 4.18 6.55 -31.58
CA PRO A 155 4.10 6.21 -30.17
C PRO A 155 3.65 4.76 -29.97
N VAL A 156 4.39 4.03 -29.15
CA VAL A 156 4.25 2.59 -28.84
C VAL A 156 2.87 2.25 -28.21
N TRP A 157 2.00 3.24 -27.96
CA TRP A 157 0.66 3.05 -27.39
C TRP A 157 -0.29 2.23 -28.29
N TRP A 158 -0.01 2.09 -29.60
CA TRP A 158 -0.78 1.25 -30.50
C TRP A 158 -0.75 -0.24 -30.12
N THR A 159 0.35 -0.70 -29.51
CA THR A 159 0.49 -2.11 -29.12
C THR A 159 -0.24 -2.44 -27.81
N VAL A 160 -0.44 -1.43 -26.94
CA VAL A 160 -1.15 -1.62 -25.67
C VAL A 160 -2.67 -1.56 -25.87
N THR A 161 -3.15 -0.77 -26.85
CA THR A 161 -4.60 -0.64 -27.13
C THR A 161 -5.18 -1.92 -27.72
N GLY A 162 -4.39 -2.67 -28.52
CA GLY A 162 -4.84 -3.94 -29.09
C GLY A 162 -5.09 -5.04 -28.05
N ALA A 163 -4.24 -5.13 -27.04
CA ALA A 163 -4.38 -6.14 -25.98
C ALA A 163 -5.53 -5.82 -24.99
N GLY A 164 -5.76 -4.51 -24.74
CA GLY A 164 -6.85 -4.07 -23.84
C GLY A 164 -8.26 -4.33 -24.41
N LEU A 165 -8.45 -4.15 -25.69
CA LEU A 165 -9.74 -4.36 -26.35
C LEU A 165 -10.13 -5.85 -26.40
N LEU A 166 -9.18 -6.76 -26.58
CA LEU A 166 -9.46 -8.20 -26.57
C LEU A 166 -9.77 -8.70 -25.17
N GLY A 167 -9.12 -8.16 -24.12
CA GLY A 167 -9.43 -8.49 -22.73
C GLY A 167 -10.83 -8.03 -22.31
N GLY A 168 -11.21 -6.81 -22.68
CA GLY A 168 -12.54 -6.24 -22.37
C GLY A 168 -13.69 -7.00 -23.05
N ALA A 169 -13.51 -7.38 -24.31
CA ALA A 169 -14.50 -8.17 -25.03
C ALA A 169 -14.65 -9.59 -24.45
N GLY A 170 -13.54 -10.22 -24.04
CA GLY A 170 -13.54 -11.54 -23.39
C GLY A 170 -14.30 -11.56 -22.07
N VAL A 171 -14.11 -10.56 -21.24
CA VAL A 171 -14.82 -10.42 -19.95
C VAL A 171 -16.30 -10.14 -20.17
N ALA A 172 -16.67 -9.30 -21.13
CA ALA A 172 -18.07 -9.01 -21.44
C ALA A 172 -18.81 -10.25 -21.97
N VAL A 173 -18.16 -11.04 -22.82
CA VAL A 173 -18.71 -12.31 -23.34
C VAL A 173 -18.83 -13.35 -22.22
N TYR A 174 -17.82 -13.48 -21.34
CA TYR A 174 -17.86 -14.39 -20.20
C TYR A 174 -18.99 -14.09 -19.23
N LEU A 175 -19.18 -12.81 -18.89
CA LEU A 175 -20.27 -12.38 -18.00
C LEU A 175 -21.64 -12.63 -18.64
N ARG A 176 -21.79 -12.39 -19.95
CA ARG A 176 -23.05 -12.62 -20.67
C ARG A 176 -23.42 -14.09 -20.75
N LEU A 177 -22.45 -14.99 -20.91
CA LEU A 177 -22.66 -16.42 -20.94
C LEU A 177 -22.99 -17.02 -19.57
N ARG A 178 -22.49 -16.42 -18.48
CA ARG A 178 -22.69 -16.95 -17.14
C ARG A 178 -23.97 -16.46 -16.46
N TRP A 179 -24.48 -15.28 -16.80
CA TRP A 179 -25.58 -14.63 -16.07
C TRP A 179 -26.89 -14.56 -16.82
N GLY A 180 -26.94 -14.94 -18.10
CA GLY A 180 -28.16 -14.94 -18.90
C GLY A 180 -28.78 -13.53 -19.14
N PRO A 181 -29.77 -13.40 -20.00
CA PRO A 181 -30.47 -12.13 -20.17
C PRO A 181 -31.35 -11.83 -18.95
N VAL A 182 -31.23 -10.61 -18.42
CA VAL A 182 -32.12 -10.09 -17.36
C VAL A 182 -33.52 -10.02 -17.88
N PRO A 183 -34.56 -10.60 -17.24
CA PRO A 183 -35.96 -10.45 -17.64
C PRO A 183 -36.35 -8.97 -17.62
N LYS A 184 -37.05 -8.53 -18.65
CA LYS A 184 -37.69 -7.21 -18.66
C LYS A 184 -39.11 -7.40 -18.15
N ASP A 185 -39.37 -6.93 -16.97
CA ASP A 185 -40.70 -6.60 -16.49
C ASP A 185 -41.00 -5.14 -16.81
#